data_9482154b3c2a7dc9a8a91f385a2ae1f1
#
_entry.id   9482154b3c2a7dc9a8a91f385a2ae1f1
#
_cell.length_a   1.000
_cell.length_b   1.000
_cell.length_c   1.000
_cell.angle_alpha   90.00
_cell.angle_beta   90.00
_cell.angle_gamma   90.00
#
_symmetry.space_group_name_H-M   'P 1'
#
loop_
_entity.id
_entity.type
_entity.pdbx_description
1 polymer ?
#
loop_
_entity_poly.entity_id
_entity_poly.type
_entity_poly.pdbx_seq_one_letter_code
_entity_poly.pdbx_strand_id
1 'polypeptide(L)'
;MRRAVLPIMLILGACAPAARQADTASRAAPPHESALPPMKSFPPPSPVPPQRANRDMIRDFLDLAFQMESGRTLDRLSRFEGPVSVRVTGHVPATLSADLDRVIRRLRSEAGLDIRRVTGSGAANITIEAVSRDDIRRTLPSAACFVVPNIGSLAEYRRARGTRATDWTRITRRERIAVFVPNDASPQETRDCLHEELAQALGPLNDLYRLSDSVFNDDNVHAVLTGFDMLILRTYHAPELHAGMTRDEVAARLPAILRRLNPAGEHIAPRAAGPTPRAWIEAIETALGPGARPSR
;
A
#
# COMPACT_ATOMS: atom_id res chain seq x y z
N MET A 1 87.77 -45.42 -22.12
CA MET A 1 86.76 -44.45 -22.58
C MET A 1 85.38 -45.06 -22.41
N ARG A 2 84.65 -44.70 -21.33
CA ARG A 2 83.31 -45.22 -21.03
C ARG A 2 82.32 -44.13 -21.37
N ARG A 3 81.44 -44.37 -22.34
CA ARG A 3 80.36 -43.48 -22.71
C ARG A 3 79.14 -43.75 -21.77
N ALA A 4 78.77 -42.74 -20.99
CA ALA A 4 77.58 -42.78 -20.19
C ALA A 4 76.33 -42.40 -21.07
N VAL A 5 75.39 -43.31 -21.11
CA VAL A 5 74.05 -43.05 -21.76
C VAL A 5 73.11 -42.62 -20.70
N LEU A 6 72.58 -41.41 -20.85
CA LEU A 6 71.57 -40.82 -19.96
C LEU A 6 70.16 -41.21 -20.46
N PRO A 7 69.28 -41.77 -19.66
CA PRO A 7 67.89 -42.04 -20.09
C PRO A 7 67.04 -40.80 -20.00
N ILE A 8 66.42 -40.44 -21.11
CA ILE A 8 65.40 -39.40 -21.20
C ILE A 8 64.08 -39.98 -20.63
N MET A 9 63.66 -39.46 -19.52
CA MET A 9 62.33 -39.78 -18.93
C MET A 9 61.27 -38.94 -19.66
N LEU A 10 60.44 -39.57 -20.49
CA LEU A 10 59.22 -38.95 -21.04
C LEU A 10 58.14 -38.89 -19.95
N ILE A 11 57.82 -37.68 -19.53
CA ILE A 11 56.65 -37.43 -18.66
C ILE A 11 55.41 -37.35 -19.55
N LEU A 12 54.63 -38.42 -19.57
CA LEU A 12 53.29 -38.44 -20.15
C LEU A 12 52.36 -37.69 -19.21
N GLY A 13 52.09 -36.43 -19.55
CA GLY A 13 51.03 -35.65 -18.90
C GLY A 13 49.66 -36.25 -19.24
N ALA A 14 49.05 -36.95 -18.29
CA ALA A 14 47.67 -37.40 -18.40
C ALA A 14 46.75 -36.18 -18.29
N CYS A 15 46.21 -35.70 -19.42
CA CYS A 15 45.05 -34.82 -19.42
C CYS A 15 43.84 -35.61 -18.91
N ALA A 16 43.52 -35.48 -17.63
CA ALA A 16 42.24 -35.92 -17.13
C ALA A 16 41.13 -35.02 -17.73
N PRO A 17 40.08 -35.58 -18.35
CA PRO A 17 38.96 -34.78 -18.81
C PRO A 17 38.31 -34.15 -17.58
N ALA A 18 38.23 -32.81 -17.55
CA ALA A 18 37.41 -32.11 -16.58
C ALA A 18 35.98 -32.66 -16.71
N ALA A 19 35.52 -33.31 -15.65
CA ALA A 19 34.15 -33.72 -15.56
C ALA A 19 33.28 -32.45 -15.70
N ARG A 20 32.58 -32.31 -16.83
CA ARG A 20 31.53 -31.35 -16.99
C ARG A 20 30.52 -31.67 -15.89
N GLN A 21 30.48 -30.85 -14.83
CA GLN A 21 29.33 -30.83 -13.97
C GLN A 21 28.12 -30.60 -14.87
N ALA A 22 27.25 -31.59 -14.93
CA ALA A 22 25.96 -31.40 -15.57
C ALA A 22 25.34 -30.18 -14.93
N ASP A 23 24.89 -29.22 -15.75
CA ASP A 23 24.01 -28.12 -15.32
C ASP A 23 22.73 -28.74 -14.80
N THR A 24 22.78 -29.21 -13.57
CA THR A 24 21.57 -29.50 -12.80
C THR A 24 21.04 -28.15 -12.40
N ALA A 25 19.86 -27.81 -12.90
CA ALA A 25 19.11 -26.66 -12.40
C ALA A 25 18.88 -26.89 -10.89
N SER A 26 19.87 -26.52 -10.10
CA SER A 26 19.76 -26.54 -8.64
C SER A 26 19.05 -25.25 -8.27
N ARG A 27 17.87 -25.40 -7.69
CA ARG A 27 17.20 -24.32 -6.97
C ARG A 27 18.23 -23.80 -5.97
N ALA A 28 18.65 -22.54 -6.13
CA ALA A 28 19.53 -21.91 -5.17
C ALA A 28 18.94 -22.09 -3.77
N ALA A 29 19.76 -22.53 -2.82
CA ALA A 29 19.33 -22.55 -1.42
C ALA A 29 18.83 -21.15 -1.08
N PRO A 30 17.68 -21.02 -0.39
CA PRO A 30 17.22 -19.71 0.02
C PRO A 30 18.36 -19.04 0.79
N PRO A 31 18.64 -17.75 0.53
CA PRO A 31 19.58 -17.01 1.34
C PRO A 31 19.15 -17.16 2.80
N HIS A 32 20.12 -17.38 3.66
CA HIS A 32 19.93 -17.53 5.11
C HIS A 32 18.83 -16.62 5.60
N GLU A 33 17.91 -17.18 6.36
CA GLU A 33 16.71 -16.60 6.96
C GLU A 33 16.66 -15.09 6.77
N SER A 34 15.92 -14.64 5.76
CA SER A 34 15.75 -13.21 5.55
C SER A 34 15.02 -12.72 6.80
N ALA A 35 15.57 -11.72 7.47
CA ALA A 35 14.93 -11.04 8.58
C ALA A 35 13.64 -10.30 8.15
N LEU A 36 13.19 -10.53 6.93
CA LEU A 36 11.92 -10.01 6.45
C LEU A 36 10.78 -10.74 7.18
N PRO A 37 9.85 -9.99 7.77
CA PRO A 37 8.70 -10.58 8.40
C PRO A 37 7.94 -11.47 7.41
N PRO A 38 7.34 -12.57 7.86
CA PRO A 38 6.59 -13.47 6.99
C PRO A 38 5.52 -12.69 6.24
N MET A 39 5.42 -12.92 4.92
CA MET A 39 4.37 -12.33 4.10
C MET A 39 3.01 -12.60 4.77
N LYS A 40 2.24 -11.55 5.03
CA LYS A 40 0.93 -11.70 5.63
C LYS A 40 0.02 -12.48 4.70
N SER A 41 -0.50 -13.56 5.22
CA SER A 41 -1.67 -14.23 4.65
C SER A 41 -2.88 -13.28 4.73
N PHE A 42 -3.88 -13.48 3.86
CA PHE A 42 -5.15 -12.77 3.97
C PHE A 42 -5.68 -12.85 5.41
N PRO A 43 -6.24 -11.74 5.94
CA PRO A 43 -6.88 -11.81 7.24
C PRO A 43 -7.93 -12.92 7.26
N PRO A 44 -8.17 -13.52 8.44
CA PRO A 44 -9.20 -14.53 8.60
C PRO A 44 -10.54 -13.99 8.08
N PRO A 45 -11.45 -14.85 7.63
CA PRO A 45 -12.75 -14.43 7.09
C PRO A 45 -13.62 -13.65 8.08
N SER A 46 -13.31 -13.73 9.37
CA SER A 46 -13.96 -12.92 10.40
C SER A 46 -13.08 -11.71 10.73
N PRO A 47 -13.60 -10.47 10.60
CA PRO A 47 -12.84 -9.28 10.95
C PRO A 47 -12.49 -9.31 12.44
N VAL A 48 -11.20 -9.14 12.74
CA VAL A 48 -10.74 -8.95 14.14
C VAL A 48 -10.87 -7.47 14.47
N PRO A 49 -11.72 -7.09 15.44
CA PRO A 49 -11.80 -5.72 15.88
C PRO A 49 -10.42 -5.21 16.33
N PRO A 50 -10.04 -3.98 15.99
CA PRO A 50 -8.77 -3.44 16.42
C PRO A 50 -8.74 -3.30 17.95
N GLN A 51 -7.69 -3.79 18.59
CA GLN A 51 -7.45 -3.59 20.02
C GLN A 51 -6.68 -2.28 20.22
N ARG A 52 -7.37 -1.14 20.06
CA ARG A 52 -6.75 0.17 20.10
C ARG A 52 -7.59 1.16 20.90
N ALA A 53 -6.91 1.96 21.75
CA ALA A 53 -7.55 3.01 22.54
C ALA A 53 -8.20 4.05 21.64
N ASN A 54 -9.39 4.56 22.00
CA ASN A 54 -10.06 5.59 21.23
C ASN A 54 -9.25 6.89 21.14
N ARG A 55 -8.46 7.21 22.18
CA ARG A 55 -7.53 8.35 22.14
C ARG A 55 -6.46 8.19 21.04
N ASP A 56 -5.93 6.98 20.87
CA ASP A 56 -4.97 6.71 19.79
C ASP A 56 -5.65 6.76 18.43
N MET A 57 -6.86 6.20 18.31
CA MET A 57 -7.65 6.26 17.08
C MET A 57 -7.93 7.69 16.64
N ILE A 58 -8.26 8.60 17.58
CA ILE A 58 -8.48 10.03 17.30
C ILE A 58 -7.21 10.66 16.72
N ARG A 59 -6.08 10.47 17.40
CA ARG A 59 -4.79 11.00 16.96
C ARG A 59 -4.43 10.46 15.56
N ASP A 60 -4.48 9.15 15.39
CA ASP A 60 -4.11 8.49 14.16
C ASP A 60 -5.05 8.88 13.00
N PHE A 61 -6.35 8.99 13.25
CA PHE A 61 -7.32 9.47 12.26
C PHE A 61 -7.01 10.91 11.80
N LEU A 62 -6.74 11.83 12.72
CA LEU A 62 -6.45 13.22 12.39
C LEU A 62 -5.16 13.38 11.60
N ASP A 63 -4.13 12.62 11.94
CA ASP A 63 -2.87 12.66 11.22
C ASP A 63 -2.96 12.00 9.85
N LEU A 64 -3.76 10.95 9.70
CA LEU A 64 -4.03 10.28 8.43
C LEU A 64 -4.90 11.14 7.49
N ALA A 65 -5.88 11.86 8.04
CA ALA A 65 -6.90 12.56 7.26
C ALA A 65 -6.52 13.98 6.86
N PHE A 66 -5.62 14.64 7.60
CA PHE A 66 -5.28 16.06 7.42
C PHE A 66 -3.82 16.31 7.02
N GLN A 67 -3.12 15.26 6.62
CA GLN A 67 -1.80 15.34 6.01
C GLN A 67 -1.74 14.44 4.79
N MET A 68 -0.74 14.66 3.95
CA MET A 68 -0.33 13.79 2.84
C MET A 68 1.03 13.18 3.14
N GLU A 69 1.38 12.07 2.52
CA GLU A 69 2.71 11.43 2.61
C GLU A 69 3.85 12.42 2.34
N SER A 70 3.63 13.40 1.46
CA SER A 70 4.58 14.48 1.18
C SER A 70 4.79 15.48 2.34
N GLY A 71 4.08 15.31 3.46
CA GLY A 71 4.08 16.25 4.60
C GLY A 71 3.23 17.51 4.39
N ARG A 72 2.56 17.67 3.24
CA ARG A 72 1.65 18.80 3.03
C ARG A 72 0.38 18.62 3.86
N THR A 73 -0.07 19.69 4.49
CA THR A 73 -1.33 19.70 5.26
C THR A 73 -2.54 19.82 4.35
N LEU A 74 -3.63 19.21 4.79
CA LEU A 74 -4.96 19.32 4.20
C LEU A 74 -5.84 20.14 5.15
N ASP A 75 -6.32 21.29 4.71
CA ASP A 75 -7.12 22.19 5.56
C ASP A 75 -8.54 21.67 5.80
N ARG A 76 -9.00 20.78 4.93
CA ARG A 76 -10.38 20.29 4.91
C ARG A 76 -10.43 18.78 4.70
N LEU A 77 -11.36 18.14 5.41
CA LEU A 77 -11.69 16.73 5.17
C LEU A 77 -12.27 16.56 3.77
N SER A 78 -11.67 15.71 2.96
CA SER A 78 -12.21 15.39 1.64
C SER A 78 -12.77 13.98 1.61
N ARG A 79 -14.03 13.78 1.21
CA ARG A 79 -14.70 12.47 1.18
C ARG A 79 -15.78 12.40 0.11
N PHE A 80 -16.22 11.20 -0.20
CA PHE A 80 -17.48 10.97 -0.92
C PHE A 80 -18.67 11.17 0.03
N GLU A 81 -19.74 11.77 -0.47
CA GLU A 81 -20.96 12.07 0.32
C GLU A 81 -22.15 11.17 -0.07
N GLY A 82 -21.93 10.12 -0.78
CA GLY A 82 -22.97 9.19 -1.22
C GLY A 82 -22.43 7.84 -1.64
N PRO A 83 -23.25 7.02 -2.30
CA PRO A 83 -22.82 5.74 -2.84
C PRO A 83 -21.61 5.87 -3.75
N VAL A 84 -20.66 4.94 -3.60
CA VAL A 84 -19.40 4.93 -4.39
C VAL A 84 -19.44 3.83 -5.42
N SER A 85 -19.29 4.20 -6.69
CA SER A 85 -19.15 3.25 -7.79
C SER A 85 -17.67 3.08 -8.17
N VAL A 86 -17.24 1.83 -8.35
CA VAL A 86 -15.86 1.47 -8.72
C VAL A 86 -15.84 0.74 -10.05
N ARG A 87 -15.00 1.17 -10.98
CA ARG A 87 -14.80 0.53 -12.29
C ARG A 87 -13.33 0.18 -12.48
N VAL A 88 -13.08 -0.93 -13.17
CA VAL A 88 -11.75 -1.32 -13.63
C VAL A 88 -11.63 -1.06 -15.12
N THR A 89 -10.48 -0.53 -15.55
CA THR A 89 -10.15 -0.25 -16.96
C THR A 89 -8.70 -0.65 -17.24
N GLY A 90 -8.27 -0.48 -18.50
CA GLY A 90 -6.91 -0.83 -18.92
C GLY A 90 -6.72 -2.33 -19.19
N HIS A 91 -5.50 -2.81 -19.07
CA HIS A 91 -5.13 -4.22 -19.29
C HIS A 91 -5.26 -5.02 -18.01
N VAL A 92 -6.47 -5.46 -17.70
CA VAL A 92 -6.84 -6.01 -16.40
C VAL A 92 -6.21 -7.39 -16.16
N PRO A 93 -5.31 -7.56 -15.16
CA PRO A 93 -4.81 -8.88 -14.77
C PRO A 93 -5.94 -9.81 -14.32
N ALA A 94 -5.78 -11.11 -14.59
CA ALA A 94 -6.82 -12.11 -14.31
C ALA A 94 -7.27 -12.13 -12.83
N THR A 95 -6.37 -11.84 -11.89
CA THR A 95 -6.65 -11.85 -10.45
C THR A 95 -7.32 -10.58 -9.95
N LEU A 96 -7.10 -9.42 -10.61
CA LEU A 96 -7.51 -8.11 -10.11
C LEU A 96 -9.03 -8.02 -9.89
N SER A 97 -9.82 -8.57 -10.80
CA SER A 97 -11.29 -8.53 -10.69
C SER A 97 -11.80 -9.27 -9.46
N ALA A 98 -11.28 -10.46 -9.19
CA ALA A 98 -11.67 -11.27 -8.03
C ALA A 98 -11.19 -10.64 -6.71
N ASP A 99 -10.00 -10.06 -6.71
CA ASP A 99 -9.45 -9.35 -5.56
C ASP A 99 -10.26 -8.10 -5.25
N LEU A 100 -10.62 -7.30 -6.25
CA LEU A 100 -11.49 -6.13 -6.07
C LEU A 100 -12.87 -6.51 -5.52
N ASP A 101 -13.49 -7.55 -6.05
CA ASP A 101 -14.80 -8.01 -5.56
C ASP A 101 -14.71 -8.46 -4.08
N ARG A 102 -13.59 -9.04 -3.67
CA ARG A 102 -13.32 -9.40 -2.27
C ARG A 102 -13.15 -8.17 -1.38
N VAL A 103 -12.37 -7.20 -1.81
CA VAL A 103 -12.17 -5.95 -1.07
C VAL A 103 -13.47 -5.16 -0.94
N ILE A 104 -14.25 -5.03 -2.00
CA ILE A 104 -15.56 -4.36 -1.97
C ILE A 104 -16.51 -5.04 -0.98
N ARG A 105 -16.57 -6.38 -0.95
CA ARG A 105 -17.38 -7.08 0.05
C ARG A 105 -16.94 -6.76 1.47
N ARG A 106 -15.65 -6.72 1.74
CA ARG A 106 -15.09 -6.36 3.06
C ARG A 106 -15.41 -4.91 3.42
N LEU A 107 -15.21 -3.96 2.52
CA LEU A 107 -15.55 -2.55 2.75
C LEU A 107 -17.02 -2.35 3.10
N ARG A 108 -17.91 -3.13 2.47
CA ARG A 108 -19.35 -3.11 2.79
C ARG A 108 -19.64 -3.71 4.17
N SER A 109 -19.10 -4.89 4.46
CA SER A 109 -19.44 -5.64 5.69
C SER A 109 -18.70 -5.12 6.92
N GLU A 110 -17.43 -4.72 6.79
CA GLU A 110 -16.58 -4.32 7.92
C GLU A 110 -16.57 -2.81 8.15
N ALA A 111 -16.48 -2.02 7.07
CA ALA A 111 -16.47 -0.56 7.16
C ALA A 111 -17.84 0.09 6.96
N GLY A 112 -18.87 -0.68 6.53
CA GLY A 112 -20.22 -0.18 6.34
C GLY A 112 -20.37 0.79 5.16
N LEU A 113 -19.48 0.76 4.17
CA LEU A 113 -19.51 1.65 3.02
C LEU A 113 -20.56 1.21 2.00
N ASP A 114 -21.32 2.15 1.47
CA ASP A 114 -22.15 1.92 0.28
C ASP A 114 -21.28 2.02 -0.98
N ILE A 115 -20.58 0.95 -1.27
CA ILE A 115 -19.64 0.83 -2.40
C ILE A 115 -20.00 -0.36 -3.28
N ARG A 116 -19.94 -0.17 -4.60
CA ARG A 116 -20.25 -1.24 -5.57
C ARG A 116 -19.35 -1.17 -6.79
N ARG A 117 -19.06 -2.32 -7.35
CA ARG A 117 -18.46 -2.42 -8.67
C ARG A 117 -19.49 -2.14 -9.76
N VAL A 118 -19.09 -1.41 -10.79
CA VAL A 118 -19.88 -1.16 -11.99
C VAL A 118 -19.12 -1.61 -13.23
N THR A 119 -19.86 -2.02 -14.26
CA THR A 119 -19.36 -2.42 -15.56
C THR A 119 -19.84 -1.45 -16.64
N GLY A 120 -19.26 -1.57 -17.83
CA GLY A 120 -19.62 -0.69 -18.95
C GLY A 120 -18.84 0.63 -18.99
N SER A 121 -19.24 1.54 -19.89
CA SER A 121 -18.53 2.78 -20.18
C SER A 121 -19.03 4.00 -19.38
N GLY A 122 -20.07 3.84 -18.55
CA GLY A 122 -20.64 4.94 -17.76
C GLY A 122 -19.63 5.53 -16.76
N ALA A 123 -19.90 6.71 -16.24
CA ALA A 123 -19.06 7.33 -15.22
C ALA A 123 -19.01 6.48 -13.94
N ALA A 124 -17.84 6.45 -13.30
CA ALA A 124 -17.64 5.84 -11.97
C ALA A 124 -16.98 6.86 -11.06
N ASN A 125 -17.25 6.76 -9.76
CA ASN A 125 -16.59 7.60 -8.75
C ASN A 125 -15.12 7.26 -8.63
N ILE A 126 -14.78 5.96 -8.64
CA ILE A 126 -13.39 5.49 -8.62
C ILE A 126 -13.15 4.67 -9.90
N THR A 127 -12.14 5.04 -10.67
CA THR A 127 -11.65 4.26 -11.81
C THR A 127 -10.30 3.67 -11.45
N ILE A 128 -10.21 2.35 -11.38
CA ILE A 128 -8.94 1.62 -11.22
C ILE A 128 -8.46 1.28 -12.63
N GLU A 129 -7.40 1.93 -13.08
CA GLU A 129 -6.78 1.65 -14.37
C GLU A 129 -5.54 0.79 -14.21
N ALA A 130 -5.57 -0.40 -14.81
CA ALA A 130 -4.44 -1.32 -14.83
C ALA A 130 -3.50 -0.96 -16.00
N VAL A 131 -2.30 -0.49 -15.68
CA VAL A 131 -1.29 0.02 -16.62
C VAL A 131 0.06 -0.63 -16.41
N SER A 132 1.00 -0.51 -17.35
CA SER A 132 2.34 -1.09 -17.16
C SER A 132 3.14 -0.35 -16.06
N ARG A 133 4.04 -1.06 -15.37
CA ARG A 133 5.00 -0.43 -14.43
C ARG A 133 5.82 0.66 -15.09
N ASP A 134 6.17 0.48 -16.36
CA ASP A 134 6.89 1.49 -17.13
C ASP A 134 6.07 2.77 -17.31
N ASP A 135 4.76 2.65 -17.52
CA ASP A 135 3.88 3.81 -17.63
C ASP A 135 3.76 4.54 -16.29
N ILE A 136 3.67 3.80 -15.18
CA ILE A 136 3.69 4.37 -13.83
C ILE A 136 4.99 5.12 -13.59
N ARG A 137 6.15 4.47 -13.80
CA ARG A 137 7.48 5.05 -13.56
C ARG A 137 7.79 6.27 -14.44
N ARG A 138 7.34 6.26 -15.71
CA ARG A 138 7.45 7.45 -16.56
C ARG A 138 6.63 8.62 -16.05
N THR A 139 5.57 8.34 -15.32
CA THR A 139 4.65 9.36 -14.81
C THR A 139 5.07 9.81 -13.41
N LEU A 140 5.36 8.87 -12.50
CA LEU A 140 5.86 9.08 -11.14
C LEU A 140 7.00 8.08 -10.88
N PRO A 141 8.28 8.49 -10.99
CA PRO A 141 9.42 7.57 -11.00
C PRO A 141 9.59 6.71 -9.74
N SER A 142 9.17 7.19 -8.58
CA SER A 142 9.26 6.49 -7.29
C SER A 142 8.02 5.66 -6.92
N ALA A 143 6.92 5.79 -7.66
CA ALA A 143 5.67 5.12 -7.32
C ALA A 143 5.58 3.72 -7.94
N ALA A 144 5.08 2.75 -7.16
CA ALA A 144 4.63 1.44 -7.65
C ALA A 144 3.17 1.49 -8.13
N CYS A 145 2.37 2.29 -7.46
CA CYS A 145 0.96 2.62 -7.75
C CYS A 145 0.67 4.04 -7.23
N PHE A 146 -0.47 4.60 -7.53
CA PHE A 146 -0.84 5.91 -7.01
C PHE A 146 -2.30 6.28 -7.26
N VAL A 147 -2.80 7.23 -6.47
CA VAL A 147 -4.17 7.74 -6.54
C VAL A 147 -4.20 9.24 -6.86
N VAL A 148 -5.15 9.66 -7.70
CA VAL A 148 -5.26 11.06 -8.17
C VAL A 148 -6.73 11.52 -8.19
N PRO A 149 -7.01 12.76 -7.70
CA PRO A 149 -8.36 13.31 -7.75
C PRO A 149 -8.72 13.85 -9.14
N ASN A 150 -10.03 13.90 -9.43
CA ASN A 150 -10.67 14.49 -10.59
C ASN A 150 -10.22 13.93 -11.95
N ILE A 151 -9.58 12.76 -11.95
CA ILE A 151 -9.03 12.09 -13.13
C ILE A 151 -9.74 10.74 -13.32
N GLY A 152 -9.82 10.28 -14.56
CA GLY A 152 -10.40 8.97 -14.88
C GLY A 152 -9.49 8.07 -15.72
N SER A 153 -8.30 8.56 -16.14
CA SER A 153 -7.32 7.75 -16.88
C SER A 153 -5.90 8.33 -16.75
N LEU A 154 -4.89 7.48 -17.00
CA LEU A 154 -3.49 7.90 -17.01
C LEU A 154 -3.21 8.94 -18.10
N ALA A 155 -3.85 8.80 -19.25
CA ALA A 155 -3.74 9.78 -20.34
C ALA A 155 -4.30 11.16 -19.94
N GLU A 156 -5.41 11.19 -19.19
CA GLU A 156 -5.97 12.42 -18.64
C GLU A 156 -5.03 13.01 -17.57
N TYR A 157 -4.50 12.18 -16.67
CA TYR A 157 -3.55 12.62 -15.65
C TYR A 157 -2.31 13.28 -16.26
N ARG A 158 -1.71 12.67 -17.31
CA ARG A 158 -0.53 13.24 -17.98
C ARG A 158 -0.78 14.64 -18.55
N ARG A 159 -2.00 14.94 -18.98
CA ARG A 159 -2.39 16.28 -19.47
C ARG A 159 -2.69 17.26 -18.33
N ALA A 160 -3.27 16.77 -17.22
CA ALA A 160 -3.72 17.61 -16.11
C ALA A 160 -2.71 17.70 -14.95
N ARG A 161 -1.60 16.97 -15.01
CA ARG A 161 -0.59 16.93 -13.96
C ARG A 161 -0.07 18.33 -13.62
N GLY A 162 0.00 18.62 -12.30
CA GLY A 162 0.44 19.93 -11.81
C GLY A 162 -0.59 21.04 -11.92
N THR A 163 -1.80 20.74 -12.38
CA THR A 163 -2.91 21.71 -12.39
C THR A 163 -3.71 21.67 -11.09
N ARG A 164 -4.57 22.64 -10.90
CA ARG A 164 -5.50 22.70 -9.75
C ARG A 164 -6.41 21.47 -9.65
N ALA A 165 -6.74 20.83 -10.76
CA ALA A 165 -7.61 19.66 -10.81
C ALA A 165 -7.00 18.46 -10.07
N THR A 166 -5.67 18.29 -10.12
CA THR A 166 -4.96 17.16 -9.51
C THR A 166 -4.34 17.50 -8.15
N ASP A 167 -4.67 18.64 -7.58
CA ASP A 167 -4.13 19.08 -6.29
C ASP A 167 -5.07 18.69 -5.14
N TRP A 168 -4.69 17.69 -4.35
CA TRP A 168 -5.44 17.19 -3.20
C TRP A 168 -5.75 18.27 -2.16
N THR A 169 -4.91 19.29 -2.00
CA THR A 169 -5.15 20.36 -1.02
C THR A 169 -6.36 21.25 -1.36
N ARG A 170 -6.87 21.11 -2.59
CA ARG A 170 -8.03 21.85 -3.08
C ARG A 170 -9.32 21.03 -3.09
N ILE A 171 -9.22 19.74 -2.77
CA ILE A 171 -10.36 18.84 -2.82
C ILE A 171 -11.08 18.85 -1.47
N THR A 172 -12.31 19.31 -1.46
CA THR A 172 -13.19 19.20 -0.30
C THR A 172 -14.17 18.05 -0.43
N ARG A 173 -14.67 17.81 -1.64
CA ARG A 173 -15.59 16.71 -1.95
C ARG A 173 -14.98 15.81 -3.01
N ARG A 174 -14.95 14.52 -2.76
CA ARG A 174 -14.51 13.52 -3.74
C ARG A 174 -15.70 13.15 -4.62
N GLU A 175 -15.51 13.25 -5.94
CA GLU A 175 -16.52 12.88 -6.92
C GLU A 175 -15.96 11.89 -7.93
N ARG A 176 -14.71 12.08 -8.32
CA ARG A 176 -14.03 11.30 -9.34
C ARG A 176 -12.55 11.10 -8.95
N ILE A 177 -12.16 9.86 -8.77
CA ILE A 177 -10.80 9.48 -8.37
C ILE A 177 -10.28 8.43 -9.34
N ALA A 178 -9.03 8.54 -9.78
CA ALA A 178 -8.34 7.47 -10.48
C ALA A 178 -7.30 6.81 -9.57
N VAL A 179 -7.26 5.49 -9.65
CA VAL A 179 -6.26 4.62 -9.02
C VAL A 179 -5.50 3.93 -10.15
N PHE A 180 -4.16 3.97 -10.11
CA PHE A 180 -3.31 3.32 -11.10
C PHE A 180 -2.54 2.18 -10.47
N VAL A 181 -2.78 0.96 -10.96
CA VAL A 181 -2.14 -0.27 -10.47
C VAL A 181 -1.35 -0.95 -11.59
N PRO A 182 -0.23 -1.64 -11.28
CA PRO A 182 0.55 -2.33 -12.29
C PRO A 182 -0.20 -3.55 -12.84
N ASN A 183 -0.14 -3.76 -14.16
CA ASN A 183 -0.73 -4.92 -14.83
C ASN A 183 0.30 -6.01 -15.17
N ASP A 184 1.58 -5.71 -15.02
CA ASP A 184 2.74 -6.55 -15.33
C ASP A 184 3.60 -6.86 -14.08
N ALA A 185 3.02 -6.71 -12.90
CA ALA A 185 3.59 -7.08 -11.61
C ALA A 185 3.10 -8.47 -11.16
N SER A 186 3.65 -8.97 -10.06
CA SER A 186 3.14 -10.19 -9.44
C SER A 186 1.69 -9.99 -8.96
N PRO A 187 0.88 -11.07 -8.89
CA PRO A 187 -0.48 -10.97 -8.33
C PRO A 187 -0.49 -10.39 -6.91
N GLN A 188 0.54 -10.64 -6.11
CA GLN A 188 0.67 -10.09 -4.77
C GLN A 188 0.86 -8.58 -4.81
N GLU A 189 1.82 -8.08 -5.57
CA GLU A 189 2.11 -6.65 -5.72
C GLU A 189 0.90 -5.86 -6.26
N THR A 190 0.20 -6.42 -7.27
CA THR A 190 -1.03 -5.80 -7.79
C THR A 190 -2.13 -5.72 -6.72
N ARG A 191 -2.21 -6.74 -5.85
CA ARG A 191 -3.17 -6.78 -4.74
C ARG A 191 -2.82 -5.77 -3.64
N ASP A 192 -1.54 -5.65 -3.32
CA ASP A 192 -1.04 -4.70 -2.33
C ASP A 192 -1.40 -3.28 -2.76
N CYS A 193 -1.07 -2.91 -3.99
CA CYS A 193 -1.50 -1.66 -4.62
C CYS A 193 -3.02 -1.47 -4.59
N LEU A 194 -3.79 -2.52 -4.88
CA LEU A 194 -5.26 -2.41 -4.88
C LEU A 194 -5.80 -2.05 -3.49
N HIS A 195 -5.29 -2.67 -2.44
CA HIS A 195 -5.78 -2.42 -1.07
C HIS A 195 -5.43 -1.02 -0.59
N GLU A 196 -4.20 -0.61 -0.77
CA GLU A 196 -3.67 0.67 -0.34
C GLU A 196 -4.34 1.83 -1.10
N GLU A 197 -4.23 1.83 -2.43
CA GLU A 197 -4.73 2.94 -3.25
C GLU A 197 -6.27 3.05 -3.23
N LEU A 198 -6.99 1.93 -3.09
CA LEU A 198 -8.44 1.99 -2.91
C LEU A 198 -8.81 2.57 -1.55
N ALA A 199 -8.06 2.26 -0.50
CA ALA A 199 -8.26 2.85 0.82
C ALA A 199 -7.96 4.35 0.82
N GLN A 200 -6.87 4.78 0.18
CA GLN A 200 -6.54 6.19 -0.01
C GLN A 200 -7.58 6.91 -0.87
N ALA A 201 -8.09 6.28 -1.93
CA ALA A 201 -9.19 6.83 -2.73
C ALA A 201 -10.47 7.07 -1.90
N LEU A 202 -10.71 6.26 -0.89
CA LEU A 202 -11.90 6.34 -0.03
C LEU A 202 -11.71 7.24 1.20
N GLY A 203 -10.48 7.46 1.67
CA GLY A 203 -10.25 8.11 2.94
C GLY A 203 -8.88 8.81 3.07
N PRO A 204 -8.02 8.32 3.95
CA PRO A 204 -6.74 8.91 4.28
C PRO A 204 -5.80 9.08 3.09
N LEU A 205 -4.93 10.08 3.13
CA LEU A 205 -3.91 10.35 2.10
C LEU A 205 -2.51 10.41 2.71
N ASN A 206 -2.34 9.91 3.92
CA ASN A 206 -1.06 9.91 4.64
C ASN A 206 -0.74 8.51 5.15
N ASP A 207 0.54 8.23 5.26
CA ASP A 207 1.08 7.04 5.88
C ASP A 207 1.85 7.39 7.15
N LEU A 208 1.81 6.49 8.12
CA LEU A 208 2.40 6.72 9.42
C LEU A 208 3.17 5.49 9.91
N TYR A 209 4.48 5.60 10.07
CA TYR A 209 5.34 4.50 10.57
C TYR A 209 4.87 3.85 11.87
N ARG A 210 4.21 4.62 12.74
CA ARG A 210 3.71 4.08 14.01
C ARG A 210 2.52 3.12 13.85
N LEU A 211 1.98 2.96 12.66
CA LEU A 211 0.83 2.11 12.36
C LEU A 211 1.25 0.73 11.88
N SER A 212 2.00 0.01 12.69
CA SER A 212 2.56 -1.32 12.37
C SER A 212 1.54 -2.40 11.98
N ASP A 213 0.24 -2.13 12.06
CA ASP A 213 -0.88 -3.03 11.75
C ASP A 213 -1.86 -2.41 10.72
N SER A 214 -1.37 -1.60 9.82
CA SER A 214 -2.17 -0.82 8.86
C SER A 214 -1.56 -0.85 7.46
N VAL A 215 -2.38 -0.73 6.43
CA VAL A 215 -1.93 -0.42 5.07
C VAL A 215 -1.46 1.03 4.95
N PHE A 216 -1.88 1.91 5.86
CA PHE A 216 -1.41 3.29 5.97
C PHE A 216 -0.10 3.37 6.76
N ASN A 217 0.84 2.51 6.38
CA ASN A 217 2.18 2.45 6.95
C ASN A 217 3.21 2.41 5.83
N ASP A 218 4.16 3.30 5.89
CA ASP A 218 5.23 3.51 4.91
C ASP A 218 6.25 2.34 4.83
N ASP A 219 6.06 1.26 5.63
CA ASP A 219 6.95 0.09 5.64
C ASP A 219 6.59 -1.00 4.63
N ASN A 220 5.48 -0.87 3.92
CA ASN A 220 4.95 -1.84 2.94
C ASN A 220 4.83 -3.30 3.46
N VAL A 221 4.79 -3.48 4.79
CA VAL A 221 4.66 -4.82 5.41
C VAL A 221 3.22 -5.31 5.41
N HIS A 222 2.26 -4.37 5.48
CA HIS A 222 0.84 -4.65 5.54
C HIS A 222 0.17 -4.36 4.20
N ALA A 223 0.10 -5.37 3.38
CA ALA A 223 -0.44 -5.32 2.03
C ALA A 223 -1.96 -5.57 1.95
N VAL A 224 -2.64 -5.77 3.07
CA VAL A 224 -4.08 -6.09 3.09
C VAL A 224 -4.76 -5.33 4.21
N LEU A 225 -5.85 -4.64 3.90
CA LEU A 225 -6.67 -3.90 4.86
C LEU A 225 -6.93 -4.71 6.14
N THR A 226 -6.56 -4.16 7.27
CA THR A 226 -6.71 -4.75 8.60
C THR A 226 -8.02 -4.31 9.26
N GLY A 227 -8.32 -4.82 10.45
CA GLY A 227 -9.45 -4.34 11.24
C GLY A 227 -9.31 -2.88 11.67
N PHE A 228 -8.07 -2.41 11.87
CA PHE A 228 -7.78 -1.01 12.13
C PHE A 228 -8.14 -0.13 10.92
N ASP A 229 -7.71 -0.52 9.72
CA ASP A 229 -8.00 0.23 8.49
C ASP A 229 -9.51 0.31 8.22
N MET A 230 -10.23 -0.81 8.44
CA MET A 230 -11.68 -0.84 8.30
C MET A 230 -12.37 0.08 9.31
N LEU A 231 -11.87 0.19 10.53
CA LEU A 231 -12.40 1.13 11.53
C LEU A 231 -12.10 2.59 11.15
N ILE A 232 -10.89 2.88 10.64
CA ILE A 232 -10.54 4.21 10.12
C ILE A 232 -11.49 4.59 8.97
N LEU A 233 -11.69 3.72 7.98
CA LEU A 233 -12.60 3.98 6.86
C LEU A 233 -14.06 4.12 7.33
N ARG A 234 -14.51 3.29 8.26
CA ARG A 234 -15.84 3.41 8.87
C ARG A 234 -16.03 4.73 9.60
N THR A 235 -15.00 5.17 10.33
CA THR A 235 -15.00 6.48 11.00
C THR A 235 -15.00 7.62 9.98
N TYR A 236 -14.22 7.49 8.92
CA TYR A 236 -14.13 8.49 7.84
C TYR A 236 -15.49 8.73 7.17
N HIS A 237 -16.29 7.66 7.04
CA HIS A 237 -17.61 7.69 6.43
C HIS A 237 -18.75 7.76 7.45
N ALA A 238 -18.45 8.05 8.72
CA ALA A 238 -19.50 8.27 9.73
C ALA A 238 -20.42 9.42 9.33
N PRO A 239 -21.74 9.31 9.61
CA PRO A 239 -22.72 10.31 9.19
C PRO A 239 -22.53 11.66 9.88
N GLU A 240 -21.79 11.71 10.98
CA GLU A 240 -21.48 12.95 11.70
C GLU A 240 -20.36 13.77 11.06
N LEU A 241 -19.59 13.16 10.12
CA LEU A 241 -18.54 13.84 9.38
C LEU A 241 -19.00 14.20 7.97
N HIS A 242 -18.61 15.37 7.48
CA HIS A 242 -18.96 15.87 6.17
C HIS A 242 -17.75 16.42 5.43
N ALA A 243 -17.82 16.38 4.09
CA ALA A 243 -16.85 17.01 3.22
C ALA A 243 -16.69 18.51 3.54
N GLY A 244 -15.47 19.00 3.58
CA GLY A 244 -15.16 20.41 3.87
C GLY A 244 -15.02 20.75 5.36
N MET A 245 -15.23 19.81 6.29
CA MET A 245 -14.95 20.04 7.71
C MET A 245 -13.46 20.32 7.96
N THR A 246 -13.23 21.22 8.91
CA THR A 246 -11.88 21.50 9.43
C THR A 246 -11.41 20.37 10.35
N ARG A 247 -10.12 20.35 10.64
CA ARG A 247 -9.50 19.40 11.59
C ARG A 247 -10.16 19.50 12.97
N ASP A 248 -10.42 20.70 13.46
CA ASP A 248 -11.03 20.93 14.79
C ASP A 248 -12.50 20.50 14.84
N GLU A 249 -13.27 20.75 13.78
CA GLU A 249 -14.65 20.28 13.68
C GLU A 249 -14.74 18.75 13.66
N VAL A 250 -13.81 18.09 12.98
CA VAL A 250 -13.71 16.63 12.98
C VAL A 250 -13.27 16.12 14.35
N ALA A 251 -12.22 16.71 14.94
CA ALA A 251 -11.68 16.32 16.24
C ALA A 251 -12.76 16.38 17.34
N ALA A 252 -13.63 17.38 17.31
CA ALA A 252 -14.73 17.52 18.25
C ALA A 252 -15.78 16.40 18.16
N ARG A 253 -15.94 15.76 16.99
CA ARG A 253 -16.93 14.70 16.75
C ARG A 253 -16.39 13.29 16.99
N LEU A 254 -15.09 13.09 16.79
CA LEU A 254 -14.45 11.77 16.87
C LEU A 254 -14.71 11.01 18.18
N PRO A 255 -14.70 11.66 19.38
CA PRO A 255 -14.95 10.93 20.63
C PRO A 255 -16.31 10.23 20.65
N ALA A 256 -17.38 10.90 20.21
CA ALA A 256 -18.72 10.33 20.17
C ALA A 256 -18.83 9.22 19.11
N ILE A 257 -18.22 9.42 17.93
CA ILE A 257 -18.19 8.44 16.86
C ILE A 257 -17.47 7.17 17.33
N LEU A 258 -16.29 7.29 17.91
CA LEU A 258 -15.48 6.15 18.32
C LEU A 258 -16.06 5.41 19.53
N ARG A 259 -16.71 6.12 20.46
CA ARG A 259 -17.48 5.48 21.54
C ARG A 259 -18.54 4.53 20.98
N ARG A 260 -19.17 4.88 19.88
CA ARG A 260 -20.18 4.06 19.19
C ARG A 260 -19.54 2.96 18.34
N LEU A 261 -18.46 3.24 17.60
CA LEU A 261 -17.87 2.32 16.64
C LEU A 261 -16.84 1.36 17.26
N ASN A 262 -16.17 1.79 18.32
CA ASN A 262 -15.14 1.04 19.06
C ASN A 262 -15.34 1.18 20.58
N PRO A 263 -16.44 0.69 21.15
CA PRO A 263 -16.75 0.86 22.58
C PRO A 263 -15.66 0.25 23.48
N ALA A 264 -15.03 -0.86 23.07
CA ALA A 264 -13.94 -1.46 23.82
C ALA A 264 -12.72 -0.53 23.95
N GLY A 265 -12.49 0.35 22.98
CA GLY A 265 -11.38 1.30 22.96
C GLY A 265 -11.43 2.38 24.06
N GLU A 266 -12.57 2.57 24.70
CA GLU A 266 -12.69 3.46 25.87
C GLU A 266 -11.93 2.92 27.10
N HIS A 267 -11.76 1.60 27.18
CA HIS A 267 -11.14 0.90 28.29
C HIS A 267 -9.71 0.43 28.03
N ILE A 268 -9.20 0.66 26.80
CA ILE A 268 -7.83 0.31 26.43
C ILE A 268 -6.91 1.48 26.78
N ALA A 269 -5.79 1.16 27.44
CA ALA A 269 -4.78 2.17 27.71
C ALA A 269 -4.13 2.67 26.40
N PRO A 270 -3.95 3.99 26.23
CA PRO A 270 -3.26 4.55 25.08
C PRO A 270 -1.83 4.00 24.97
N ARG A 271 -1.39 3.75 23.75
CA ARG A 271 0.01 3.40 23.49
C ARG A 271 0.90 4.59 23.84
N ALA A 272 2.02 4.33 24.50
CA ALA A 272 3.05 5.34 24.67
C ALA A 272 3.51 5.79 23.28
N ALA A 273 3.47 7.10 23.02
CA ALA A 273 4.03 7.67 21.82
C ALA A 273 5.57 7.56 21.92
N GLY A 274 6.13 6.44 21.50
CA GLY A 274 7.57 6.26 21.34
C GLY A 274 8.02 6.77 19.98
N PRO A 275 9.24 7.29 19.85
CA PRO A 275 9.84 7.50 18.53
C PRO A 275 9.94 6.14 17.82
N THR A 276 9.82 6.15 16.50
CA THR A 276 10.08 4.95 15.67
C THR A 276 11.41 4.35 16.11
N PRO A 277 11.47 3.05 16.44
CA PRO A 277 12.70 2.45 16.92
C PRO A 277 13.84 2.69 15.94
N ARG A 278 14.94 3.27 16.41
CA ARG A 278 16.10 3.58 15.55
C ARG A 278 16.64 2.33 14.85
N ALA A 279 16.56 1.18 15.53
CA ALA A 279 16.89 -0.13 14.98
C ALA A 279 16.04 -0.53 13.75
N TRP A 280 14.80 -0.07 13.67
CA TRP A 280 13.92 -0.32 12.53
C TRP A 280 14.32 0.55 11.32
N ILE A 281 14.60 1.83 11.56
CA ILE A 281 15.11 2.74 10.50
C ILE A 281 16.44 2.22 9.97
N GLU A 282 17.34 1.79 10.84
CA GLU A 282 18.63 1.21 10.48
C GLU A 282 18.47 -0.12 9.71
N ALA A 283 17.50 -0.94 10.06
CA ALA A 283 17.20 -2.19 9.35
C ALA A 283 16.67 -1.92 7.92
N ILE A 284 15.80 -0.93 7.74
CA ILE A 284 15.30 -0.50 6.44
C ILE A 284 16.42 0.12 5.60
N GLU A 285 17.22 1.03 6.16
CA GLU A 285 18.36 1.63 5.48
C GLU A 285 19.41 0.58 5.08
N THR A 286 19.58 -0.47 5.89
CA THR A 286 20.48 -1.59 5.57
C THR A 286 19.92 -2.49 4.48
N ALA A 287 18.61 -2.74 4.48
CA ALA A 287 17.96 -3.62 3.52
C ALA A 287 17.74 -2.96 2.15
N LEU A 288 17.45 -1.66 2.12
CA LEU A 288 17.02 -0.93 0.91
C LEU A 288 18.03 0.12 0.44
N GLY A 289 19.12 0.33 1.18
CA GLY A 289 20.18 1.28 0.87
C GLY A 289 19.98 2.70 1.45
N PRO A 290 21.07 3.50 1.55
CA PRO A 290 21.03 4.84 2.11
C PRO A 290 20.29 5.81 1.15
N GLY A 291 19.06 6.03 1.39
CA GLY A 291 18.16 6.88 0.58
C GLY A 291 16.70 6.48 0.72
N ALA A 292 16.43 5.29 1.27
CA ALA A 292 15.11 4.84 1.67
C ALA A 292 14.67 5.49 2.99
N ARG A 293 15.04 6.77 3.22
CA ARG A 293 14.50 7.49 4.36
C ARG A 293 13.06 7.84 4.09
N PRO A 294 12.16 7.41 4.97
CA PRO A 294 10.81 7.93 4.95
C PRO A 294 10.85 9.46 5.08
N SER A 295 10.07 10.14 4.30
CA SER A 295 9.79 11.55 4.52
C SER A 295 9.24 11.72 5.95
N ARG A 296 9.86 12.62 6.72
CA ARG A 296 9.47 12.94 8.10
C ARG A 296 8.07 13.51 8.16
#